data_b5f342f9f29cde998282f1b1944e7302
#
_entry.id   b5f342f9f29cde998282f1b1944e7302
#
_cell.length_a   1.000
_cell.length_b   1.000
_cell.length_c   1.000
_cell.angle_alpha   90.00
_cell.angle_beta   90.00
_cell.angle_gamma   90.00
#
_symmetry.space_group_name_H-M   'P 1'
#
loop_
_entity.id
_entity.type
_entity.pdbx_description
1 polymer ?
#
loop_
_entity_poly.entity_id
_entity_poly.type
_entity_poly.pdbx_seq_one_letter_code
_entity_poly.pdbx_strand_id
1 'polypeptide(L)'
;RNKNFADDVSIKNLAQRTVGFAGADLANVLNEAAILAARGKKEKIGAVEVSTAIDRIITGLEGTCLRDSRSKRLVAYHEVGHAITGTLLSNHDPVEKVTLVPRGQAAGLTWFTPVEDQGLISRGQILARMIGTLAGRAAEEVIFGSTEVTTGASSDIVQVTGMARQMVTRYGMSKVGPMAFEAQQQSPMSPGTLPPEVAAKIDQEVQDIVTSVSYTHLRAHETSGD
;
A
#
# COMPACT_ATOMS: atom_id res chain seq x y z
N ARG A 1 -15.32 13.08 -23.90
CA ARG A 1 -16.32 13.98 -24.48
C ARG A 1 -17.67 13.24 -24.50
N ASN A 2 -18.75 13.84 -24.03
CA ASN A 2 -20.13 13.35 -23.99
C ASN A 2 -20.50 12.39 -22.85
N LYS A 3 -19.95 12.55 -21.65
CA LYS A 3 -20.44 11.84 -20.45
C LYS A 3 -21.04 12.87 -19.50
N ASN A 4 -22.28 12.63 -19.08
CA ASN A 4 -23.00 13.53 -18.16
C ASN A 4 -22.66 13.12 -16.72
N PHE A 5 -22.04 14.01 -15.97
CA PHE A 5 -21.76 13.83 -14.55
C PHE A 5 -22.87 14.44 -13.69
N ALA A 6 -23.12 13.83 -12.55
CA ALA A 6 -23.92 14.41 -11.51
C ALA A 6 -23.12 15.48 -10.74
N ASP A 7 -23.80 16.34 -10.02
CA ASP A 7 -23.18 17.50 -9.33
C ASP A 7 -22.35 17.09 -8.11
N ASP A 8 -22.45 15.82 -7.68
CA ASP A 8 -21.69 15.24 -6.59
C ASP A 8 -20.27 14.76 -7.00
N VAL A 9 -19.95 14.80 -8.29
CA VAL A 9 -18.64 14.38 -8.81
C VAL A 9 -17.63 15.50 -8.72
N SER A 10 -16.63 15.33 -7.85
CA SER A 10 -15.49 16.25 -7.74
C SER A 10 -14.34 15.82 -8.64
N ILE A 11 -14.03 16.62 -9.67
CA ILE A 11 -12.87 16.36 -10.54
C ILE A 11 -11.56 16.43 -9.76
N LYS A 12 -11.46 17.28 -8.73
CA LYS A 12 -10.29 17.38 -7.87
C LYS A 12 -10.06 16.06 -7.10
N ASN A 13 -11.10 15.49 -6.54
CA ASN A 13 -11.03 14.20 -5.84
C ASN A 13 -10.66 13.07 -6.82
N LEU A 14 -11.27 13.05 -8.01
CA LEU A 14 -10.92 12.11 -9.06
C LEU A 14 -9.42 12.17 -9.41
N ALA A 15 -8.89 13.39 -9.61
CA ALA A 15 -7.47 13.58 -9.94
C ALA A 15 -6.54 13.10 -8.82
N GLN A 16 -6.87 13.39 -7.56
CA GLN A 16 -6.09 12.92 -6.40
C GLN A 16 -6.05 11.39 -6.31
N ARG A 17 -7.16 10.72 -6.60
CA ARG A 17 -7.28 9.25 -6.53
C ARG A 17 -6.68 8.53 -7.75
N THR A 18 -6.38 9.24 -8.80
CA THR A 18 -5.83 8.69 -10.06
C THR A 18 -4.42 9.20 -10.35
N VAL A 19 -3.67 9.53 -9.31
CA VAL A 19 -2.24 9.90 -9.44
C VAL A 19 -1.49 8.74 -10.10
N GLY A 20 -0.68 9.05 -11.12
CA GLY A 20 0.06 8.05 -11.91
C GLY A 20 -0.72 7.38 -13.05
N PHE A 21 -2.02 7.68 -13.23
CA PHE A 21 -2.79 7.15 -14.34
C PHE A 21 -2.44 7.88 -15.64
N ALA A 22 -2.28 7.12 -16.71
CA ALA A 22 -2.21 7.66 -18.06
C ALA A 22 -3.60 8.07 -18.57
N GLY A 23 -3.64 8.86 -19.65
CA GLY A 23 -4.92 9.28 -20.26
C GLY A 23 -5.81 8.09 -20.67
N ALA A 24 -5.21 6.96 -21.06
CA ALA A 24 -5.94 5.73 -21.37
C ALA A 24 -6.61 5.12 -20.13
N ASP A 25 -5.93 5.14 -18.98
CA ASP A 25 -6.48 4.62 -17.72
C ASP A 25 -7.65 5.48 -17.25
N LEU A 26 -7.52 6.82 -17.34
CA LEU A 26 -8.60 7.75 -17.04
C LEU A 26 -9.82 7.53 -17.94
N ALA A 27 -9.59 7.31 -19.24
CA ALA A 27 -10.67 7.00 -20.17
C ALA A 27 -11.37 5.69 -19.80
N ASN A 28 -10.60 4.68 -19.35
CA ASN A 28 -11.13 3.41 -18.90
C ASN A 28 -11.97 3.56 -17.61
N VAL A 29 -11.48 4.34 -16.62
CA VAL A 29 -12.26 4.70 -15.41
C VAL A 29 -13.61 5.30 -15.78
N LEU A 30 -13.61 6.28 -16.69
CA LEU A 30 -14.83 6.96 -17.07
C LEU A 30 -15.79 6.07 -17.90
N ASN A 31 -15.25 5.12 -18.65
CA ASN A 31 -16.06 4.12 -19.36
C ASN A 31 -16.71 3.15 -18.39
N GLU A 32 -15.94 2.62 -17.44
CA GLU A 32 -16.45 1.72 -16.41
C GLU A 32 -17.51 2.42 -15.53
N ALA A 33 -17.27 3.66 -15.12
CA ALA A 33 -18.25 4.46 -14.38
C ALA A 33 -19.56 4.67 -15.17
N ALA A 34 -19.48 4.90 -16.47
CA ALA A 34 -20.66 5.01 -17.33
C ALA A 34 -21.43 3.69 -17.44
N ILE A 35 -20.72 2.56 -17.52
CA ILE A 35 -21.34 1.22 -17.54
C ILE A 35 -22.07 0.96 -16.22
N LEU A 36 -21.44 1.33 -15.08
CA LEU A 36 -22.06 1.20 -13.75
C LEU A 36 -23.31 2.05 -13.62
N ALA A 37 -23.28 3.30 -14.07
CA ALA A 37 -24.45 4.19 -14.09
C ALA A 37 -25.59 3.61 -14.96
N ALA A 38 -25.27 3.11 -16.15
CA ALA A 38 -26.25 2.49 -17.03
C ALA A 38 -26.87 1.22 -16.41
N ARG A 39 -26.08 0.36 -15.78
CA ARG A 39 -26.58 -0.82 -15.04
C ARG A 39 -27.49 -0.42 -13.88
N GLY A 40 -27.18 0.69 -13.20
CA GLY A 40 -28.01 1.29 -12.14
C GLY A 40 -29.21 2.07 -12.66
N LYS A 41 -29.44 2.10 -14.00
CA LYS A 41 -30.51 2.90 -14.67
C LYS A 41 -30.45 4.39 -14.31
N LYS A 42 -29.23 4.93 -14.13
CA LYS A 42 -28.98 6.34 -13.86
C LYS A 42 -28.72 7.11 -15.16
N GLU A 43 -29.24 8.32 -15.25
CA GLU A 43 -29.01 9.20 -16.41
C GLU A 43 -27.66 9.92 -16.36
N LYS A 44 -27.10 10.08 -15.16
CA LYS A 44 -25.83 10.75 -14.91
C LYS A 44 -24.88 9.84 -14.13
N ILE A 45 -23.58 10.03 -14.33
CA ILE A 45 -22.52 9.33 -13.61
C ILE A 45 -22.32 10.07 -12.29
N GLY A 46 -22.59 9.40 -11.16
CA GLY A 46 -22.40 9.97 -9.83
C GLY A 46 -21.04 9.63 -9.21
N ALA A 47 -20.74 10.23 -8.06
CA ALA A 47 -19.50 10.00 -7.32
C ALA A 47 -19.29 8.52 -6.92
N VAL A 48 -20.37 7.80 -6.62
CA VAL A 48 -20.33 6.37 -6.27
C VAL A 48 -19.87 5.53 -7.46
N GLU A 49 -20.38 5.77 -8.66
CA GLU A 49 -19.99 5.05 -9.86
C GLU A 49 -18.53 5.32 -10.22
N VAL A 50 -18.09 6.56 -10.10
CA VAL A 50 -16.68 6.95 -10.32
C VAL A 50 -15.77 6.25 -9.31
N SER A 51 -16.12 6.28 -8.02
CA SER A 51 -15.35 5.61 -6.96
C SER A 51 -15.24 4.10 -7.21
N THR A 52 -16.36 3.46 -7.52
CA THR A 52 -16.40 2.02 -7.80
C THR A 52 -15.59 1.66 -9.04
N ALA A 53 -15.61 2.52 -10.08
CA ALA A 53 -14.83 2.31 -11.29
C ALA A 53 -13.32 2.41 -11.02
N ILE A 54 -12.89 3.40 -10.24
CA ILE A 54 -11.49 3.52 -9.82
C ILE A 54 -11.06 2.26 -9.07
N ASP A 55 -11.83 1.85 -8.06
CA ASP A 55 -11.55 0.65 -7.27
C ASP A 55 -11.41 -0.60 -8.17
N ARG A 56 -12.30 -0.78 -9.15
CA ARG A 56 -12.25 -1.91 -10.09
C ARG A 56 -11.01 -1.92 -10.96
N ILE A 57 -10.58 -0.77 -11.42
CA ILE A 57 -9.41 -0.67 -12.32
C ILE A 57 -8.12 -0.93 -11.56
N ILE A 58 -8.03 -0.44 -10.33
CA ILE A 58 -6.80 -0.59 -9.55
C ILE A 58 -6.72 -1.98 -8.89
N THR A 59 -7.81 -2.48 -8.32
CA THR A 59 -7.82 -3.70 -7.50
C THR A 59 -8.52 -4.90 -8.13
N GLY A 60 -9.18 -4.70 -9.27
CA GLY A 60 -9.97 -5.73 -9.94
C GLY A 60 -11.43 -5.79 -9.51
N LEU A 61 -12.13 -6.80 -10.00
CA LEU A 61 -13.54 -7.01 -9.73
C LEU A 61 -13.77 -7.41 -8.26
N GLU A 62 -14.92 -7.02 -7.74
CA GLU A 62 -15.36 -7.45 -6.41
C GLU A 62 -15.57 -8.97 -6.38
N GLY A 63 -14.98 -9.61 -5.39
CA GLY A 63 -15.21 -11.01 -5.08
C GLY A 63 -16.46 -11.21 -4.21
N THR A 64 -16.68 -12.44 -3.83
CA THR A 64 -17.78 -12.78 -2.89
C THR A 64 -17.44 -12.26 -1.51
N CYS A 65 -18.35 -11.50 -0.90
CA CYS A 65 -18.17 -10.99 0.46
C CYS A 65 -17.88 -12.13 1.45
N LEU A 66 -16.90 -11.89 2.33
CA LEU A 66 -16.57 -12.83 3.39
C LEU A 66 -17.82 -13.03 4.31
N ARG A 67 -18.18 -14.28 4.56
CA ARG A 67 -19.19 -14.61 5.57
C ARG A 67 -18.65 -14.26 6.96
N ASP A 68 -19.54 -13.98 7.90
CA ASP A 68 -19.15 -13.78 9.30
C ASP A 68 -18.46 -15.04 9.83
N SER A 69 -17.17 -14.91 10.07
CA SER A 69 -16.26 -16.00 10.43
C SER A 69 -15.03 -15.45 11.15
N ARG A 70 -14.25 -16.34 11.76
CA ARG A 70 -12.96 -16.00 12.32
C ARG A 70 -12.05 -15.34 11.27
N SER A 71 -12.04 -15.83 10.03
CA SER A 71 -11.25 -15.28 8.93
C SER A 71 -11.62 -13.84 8.62
N LYS A 72 -12.93 -13.50 8.59
CA LYS A 72 -13.38 -12.11 8.38
C LYS A 72 -12.92 -11.19 9.51
N ARG A 73 -12.93 -11.66 10.75
CA ARG A 73 -12.41 -10.89 11.89
C ARG A 73 -10.93 -10.65 11.79
N LEU A 74 -10.12 -11.68 11.43
CA LEU A 74 -8.69 -11.54 11.19
C LEU A 74 -8.39 -10.49 10.13
N VAL A 75 -9.05 -10.57 8.97
CA VAL A 75 -8.93 -9.56 7.91
C VAL A 75 -9.33 -8.17 8.40
N ALA A 76 -10.41 -8.05 9.18
CA ALA A 76 -10.86 -6.76 9.69
C ALA A 76 -9.82 -6.11 10.61
N TYR A 77 -9.22 -6.84 11.52
CA TYR A 77 -8.18 -6.32 12.40
C TYR A 77 -6.89 -6.01 11.63
N HIS A 78 -6.54 -6.82 10.64
CA HIS A 78 -5.42 -6.57 9.74
C HIS A 78 -5.58 -5.21 9.03
N GLU A 79 -6.70 -4.98 8.35
CA GLU A 79 -6.97 -3.73 7.64
C GLU A 79 -7.07 -2.52 8.58
N VAL A 80 -7.69 -2.70 9.74
CA VAL A 80 -7.76 -1.65 10.77
C VAL A 80 -6.38 -1.32 11.31
N GLY A 81 -5.48 -2.30 11.43
CA GLY A 81 -4.08 -2.09 11.79
C GLY A 81 -3.38 -1.11 10.85
N HIS A 82 -3.49 -1.34 9.53
CA HIS A 82 -2.99 -0.41 8.52
C HIS A 82 -3.59 0.99 8.68
N ALA A 83 -4.92 1.06 8.84
CA ALA A 83 -5.63 2.33 8.92
C ALA A 83 -5.25 3.16 10.17
N ILE A 84 -5.20 2.54 11.35
CA ILE A 84 -4.83 3.22 12.59
C ILE A 84 -3.40 3.75 12.49
N THR A 85 -2.47 2.89 12.08
CA THR A 85 -1.06 3.25 11.99
C THR A 85 -0.82 4.36 10.96
N GLY A 86 -1.42 4.24 9.76
CA GLY A 86 -1.30 5.27 8.73
C GLY A 86 -1.93 6.61 9.16
N THR A 87 -2.96 6.60 10.00
CA THR A 87 -3.58 7.83 10.52
C THR A 87 -2.72 8.49 11.61
N LEU A 88 -2.04 7.70 12.44
CA LEU A 88 -1.24 8.21 13.56
C LEU A 88 0.16 8.68 13.15
N LEU A 89 0.70 8.17 12.06
CA LEU A 89 2.03 8.54 11.56
C LEU A 89 2.00 9.83 10.74
N SER A 90 2.66 10.87 11.23
CA SER A 90 2.69 12.20 10.59
C SER A 90 3.27 12.23 9.17
N ASN A 91 4.17 11.28 8.84
CA ASN A 91 4.83 11.20 7.54
C ASN A 91 4.21 10.13 6.63
N HIS A 92 3.07 9.57 6.99
CA HIS A 92 2.34 8.59 6.20
C HIS A 92 1.29 9.27 5.33
N ASP A 93 0.97 8.66 4.19
CA ASP A 93 -0.15 9.09 3.36
C ASP A 93 -1.47 8.88 4.13
N PRO A 94 -2.45 9.79 4.04
CA PRO A 94 -3.70 9.67 4.76
C PRO A 94 -4.52 8.47 4.26
N VAL A 95 -5.23 7.86 5.20
CA VAL A 95 -6.19 6.79 4.92
C VAL A 95 -7.41 7.40 4.22
N GLU A 96 -7.73 6.90 3.05
CA GLU A 96 -8.93 7.30 2.31
C GLU A 96 -10.09 6.34 2.57
N LYS A 97 -9.80 5.03 2.55
CA LYS A 97 -10.82 4.00 2.60
C LYS A 97 -10.29 2.70 3.19
N VAL A 98 -11.13 2.04 3.98
CA VAL A 98 -10.94 0.66 4.42
C VAL A 98 -12.12 -0.17 3.93
N THR A 99 -11.88 -1.35 3.39
CA THR A 99 -12.94 -2.24 2.91
C THR A 99 -12.61 -3.71 3.19
N LEU A 100 -13.64 -4.47 3.53
CA LEU A 100 -13.58 -5.93 3.67
C LEU A 100 -14.22 -6.65 2.47
N VAL A 101 -14.48 -5.91 1.40
CA VAL A 101 -14.92 -6.50 0.13
C VAL A 101 -13.70 -7.05 -0.58
N PRO A 102 -13.59 -8.38 -0.77
CA PRO A 102 -12.45 -8.98 -1.45
C PRO A 102 -12.33 -8.44 -2.89
N ARG A 103 -11.07 -8.23 -3.33
CA ARG A 103 -10.80 -7.82 -4.72
C ARG A 103 -9.54 -8.52 -5.20
N GLY A 104 -9.64 -9.20 -6.33
CA GLY A 104 -8.54 -10.04 -6.83
C GLY A 104 -8.13 -11.09 -5.80
N GLN A 105 -6.90 -11.04 -5.32
CA GLN A 105 -6.38 -11.95 -4.29
C GLN A 105 -6.45 -11.35 -2.86
N ALA A 106 -6.78 -10.06 -2.73
CA ALA A 106 -6.89 -9.39 -1.44
C ALA A 106 -8.25 -9.68 -0.80
N ALA A 107 -8.25 -10.10 0.46
CA ALA A 107 -9.46 -10.37 1.24
C ALA A 107 -10.07 -9.09 1.85
N GLY A 108 -9.26 -8.05 2.02
CA GLY A 108 -9.59 -6.69 2.41
C GLY A 108 -8.65 -5.71 1.73
N LEU A 109 -8.82 -4.42 1.96
CA LEU A 109 -7.96 -3.39 1.41
C LEU A 109 -8.06 -2.10 2.22
N THR A 110 -6.91 -1.57 2.61
CA THR A 110 -6.75 -0.23 3.15
C THR A 110 -6.10 0.66 2.11
N TRP A 111 -6.76 1.75 1.77
CA TRP A 111 -6.32 2.67 0.75
C TRP A 111 -5.72 3.92 1.33
N PHE A 112 -4.56 4.30 0.80
CA PHE A 112 -3.86 5.53 1.14
C PHE A 112 -3.75 6.41 -0.11
N THR A 113 -4.07 7.69 0.03
CA THR A 113 -3.97 8.65 -1.07
C THR A 113 -2.90 9.69 -0.75
N PRO A 114 -1.86 9.83 -1.58
CA PRO A 114 -0.86 10.88 -1.40
C PRO A 114 -1.50 12.27 -1.36
N VAL A 115 -1.07 13.11 -0.42
CA VAL A 115 -1.61 14.49 -0.28
C VAL A 115 -1.13 15.38 -1.42
N GLU A 116 0.07 15.15 -1.91
CA GLU A 116 0.71 15.94 -2.96
C GLU A 116 1.36 15.03 -4.01
N ASP A 117 1.53 15.57 -5.21
CA ASP A 117 2.29 14.93 -6.28
C ASP A 117 3.79 15.02 -5.96
N GLN A 118 4.24 14.13 -5.06
CA GLN A 118 5.58 14.14 -4.51
C GLN A 118 6.55 13.47 -5.49
N GLY A 119 7.22 14.28 -6.31
CA GLY A 119 8.33 13.81 -7.14
C GLY A 119 9.54 13.30 -6.32
N LEU A 120 9.62 13.68 -5.04
CA LEU A 120 10.68 13.30 -4.11
C LEU A 120 10.10 12.73 -2.82
N ILE A 121 10.62 11.59 -2.37
CA ILE A 121 10.19 10.91 -1.15
C ILE A 121 11.35 10.90 -0.16
N SER A 122 11.11 11.40 1.05
CA SER A 122 12.11 11.40 2.11
C SER A 122 12.30 10.01 2.75
N ARG A 123 13.44 9.81 3.40
CA ARG A 123 13.71 8.59 4.18
C ARG A 123 12.61 8.35 5.24
N GLY A 124 12.18 9.42 5.92
CA GLY A 124 11.12 9.34 6.93
C GLY A 124 9.78 8.88 6.36
N GLN A 125 9.42 9.33 5.17
CA GLN A 125 8.20 8.88 4.48
C GLN A 125 8.28 7.42 4.05
N ILE A 126 9.44 6.95 3.56
CA ILE A 126 9.61 5.53 3.22
C ILE A 126 9.46 4.66 4.48
N LEU A 127 10.11 5.05 5.58
CA LEU A 127 9.98 4.32 6.85
C LEU A 127 8.54 4.33 7.37
N ALA A 128 7.84 5.46 7.30
CA ALA A 128 6.44 5.53 7.70
C ALA A 128 5.55 4.59 6.86
N ARG A 129 5.76 4.55 5.54
CA ARG A 129 5.06 3.61 4.66
C ARG A 129 5.35 2.15 5.03
N MET A 130 6.61 1.80 5.31
CA MET A 130 6.98 0.45 5.75
C MET A 130 6.29 0.09 7.07
N ILE A 131 6.27 1.01 8.04
CA ILE A 131 5.57 0.86 9.32
C ILE A 131 4.08 0.61 9.05
N GLY A 132 3.41 1.47 8.28
CA GLY A 132 2.01 1.30 7.91
C GLY A 132 1.71 -0.03 7.22
N THR A 133 2.62 -0.48 6.34
CA THR A 133 2.46 -1.75 5.62
C THR A 133 2.60 -2.98 6.55
N LEU A 134 3.46 -2.95 7.56
CA LEU A 134 3.57 -4.06 8.53
C LEU A 134 2.50 -4.04 9.62
N ALA A 135 1.73 -2.95 9.72
CA ALA A 135 0.76 -2.75 10.78
C ALA A 135 -0.39 -3.77 10.79
N GLY A 136 -0.77 -4.30 9.62
CA GLY A 136 -1.76 -5.36 9.51
C GLY A 136 -1.31 -6.62 10.26
N ARG A 137 -0.08 -7.08 9.99
CA ARG A 137 0.51 -8.21 10.68
C ARG A 137 0.67 -7.95 12.20
N ALA A 138 1.12 -6.74 12.57
CA ALA A 138 1.27 -6.37 13.97
C ALA A 138 -0.09 -6.39 14.71
N ALA A 139 -1.16 -5.93 14.06
CA ALA A 139 -2.51 -6.00 14.62
C ALA A 139 -2.98 -7.45 14.83
N GLU A 140 -2.70 -8.36 13.89
CA GLU A 140 -2.97 -9.79 14.09
C GLU A 140 -2.22 -10.33 15.32
N GLU A 141 -0.94 -10.02 15.46
CA GLU A 141 -0.09 -10.49 16.55
C GLU A 141 -0.56 -9.97 17.92
N VAL A 142 -0.88 -8.68 18.01
CA VAL A 142 -1.35 -8.05 19.26
C VAL A 142 -2.72 -8.58 19.70
N ILE A 143 -3.64 -8.77 18.77
CA ILE A 143 -5.03 -9.12 19.11
C ILE A 143 -5.23 -10.63 19.28
N PHE A 144 -4.53 -11.44 18.48
CA PHE A 144 -4.74 -12.89 18.45
C PHE A 144 -3.57 -13.70 18.99
N GLY A 145 -2.41 -13.08 19.21
CA GLY A 145 -1.18 -13.72 19.64
C GLY A 145 -0.27 -14.13 18.47
N SER A 146 1.02 -14.29 18.76
CA SER A 146 2.05 -14.57 17.74
C SER A 146 1.84 -15.86 16.97
N THR A 147 1.20 -16.87 17.59
CA THR A 147 0.89 -18.17 16.95
C THR A 147 -0.27 -18.10 15.96
N GLU A 148 -1.05 -17.02 15.99
CA GLU A 148 -2.25 -16.83 15.18
C GLU A 148 -2.03 -15.87 14.00
N VAL A 149 -0.80 -15.36 13.83
CA VAL A 149 -0.43 -14.55 12.68
C VAL A 149 -0.60 -15.37 11.41
N THR A 150 -1.27 -14.75 10.41
CA THR A 150 -1.67 -15.47 9.19
C THR A 150 -0.74 -15.19 8.01
N THR A 151 -0.91 -15.97 6.94
CA THR A 151 -0.25 -15.73 5.64
C THR A 151 -0.81 -14.52 4.91
N GLY A 152 -1.85 -13.86 5.43
CA GLY A 152 -2.48 -12.68 4.83
C GLY A 152 -1.50 -11.52 4.61
N ALA A 153 -0.53 -11.37 5.51
CA ALA A 153 0.51 -10.35 5.43
C ALA A 153 1.66 -10.68 4.46
N SER A 154 1.58 -11.74 3.66
CA SER A 154 2.69 -12.14 2.78
C SER A 154 3.06 -11.08 1.74
N SER A 155 2.06 -10.42 1.15
CA SER A 155 2.27 -9.30 0.20
C SER A 155 2.93 -8.10 0.88
N ASP A 156 2.54 -7.79 2.10
CA ASP A 156 3.09 -6.68 2.87
C ASP A 156 4.56 -6.90 3.19
N ILE A 157 4.92 -8.12 3.59
CA ILE A 157 6.32 -8.49 3.85
C ILE A 157 7.17 -8.36 2.59
N VAL A 158 6.67 -8.82 1.44
CA VAL A 158 7.36 -8.67 0.14
C VAL A 158 7.54 -7.20 -0.19
N GLN A 159 6.51 -6.39 -0.03
CA GLN A 159 6.54 -4.95 -0.32
C GLN A 159 7.54 -4.23 0.59
N VAL A 160 7.50 -4.47 1.89
CA VAL A 160 8.42 -3.86 2.86
C VAL A 160 9.87 -4.26 2.60
N THR A 161 10.11 -5.54 2.32
CA THR A 161 11.45 -6.03 1.96
C THR A 161 11.96 -5.36 0.68
N GLY A 162 11.09 -5.17 -0.31
CA GLY A 162 11.41 -4.44 -1.54
C GLY A 162 11.75 -2.97 -1.29
N MET A 163 10.98 -2.27 -0.46
CA MET A 163 11.27 -0.89 -0.07
C MET A 163 12.59 -0.77 0.68
N ALA A 164 12.87 -1.65 1.65
CA ALA A 164 14.13 -1.68 2.39
C ALA A 164 15.32 -1.92 1.45
N ARG A 165 15.18 -2.86 0.51
CA ARG A 165 16.23 -3.13 -0.48
C ARG A 165 16.50 -1.91 -1.37
N GLN A 166 15.47 -1.22 -1.84
CA GLN A 166 15.64 0.02 -2.61
C GLN A 166 16.30 1.14 -1.78
N MET A 167 15.99 1.28 -0.49
CA MET A 167 16.67 2.22 0.40
C MET A 167 18.16 1.96 0.45
N VAL A 168 18.57 0.70 0.54
CA VAL A 168 19.97 0.30 0.63
C VAL A 168 20.67 0.39 -0.73
N THR A 169 20.07 -0.17 -1.80
CA THR A 169 20.76 -0.41 -3.07
C THR A 169 20.64 0.74 -4.07
N ARG A 170 19.58 1.54 -3.98
CA ARG A 170 19.25 2.57 -4.98
C ARG A 170 19.34 3.99 -4.42
N TYR A 171 18.79 4.20 -3.23
CA TYR A 171 18.67 5.55 -2.69
C TYR A 171 19.83 5.95 -1.77
N GLY A 172 20.69 5.01 -1.37
CA GLY A 172 21.79 5.27 -0.44
C GLY A 172 21.32 5.76 0.93
N MET A 173 20.12 5.36 1.36
CA MET A 173 19.47 5.80 2.61
C MET A 173 19.67 4.82 3.75
N SER A 174 20.83 4.18 3.83
CA SER A 174 21.16 3.16 4.83
C SER A 174 22.51 3.42 5.49
N LYS A 175 22.90 2.60 6.46
CA LYS A 175 24.21 2.68 7.12
C LYS A 175 25.36 2.24 6.21
N VAL A 176 25.08 1.54 5.14
CA VAL A 176 26.10 1.15 4.15
C VAL A 176 26.69 2.38 3.44
N GLY A 177 25.95 3.49 3.43
CA GLY A 177 26.37 4.77 2.87
C GLY A 177 25.65 5.12 1.56
N PRO A 178 25.92 6.32 1.00
CA PRO A 178 25.26 6.84 -0.18
C PRO A 178 25.87 6.25 -1.46
N MET A 179 25.67 4.95 -1.66
CA MET A 179 26.15 4.20 -2.83
C MET A 179 24.99 3.57 -3.57
N ALA A 180 25.06 3.54 -4.91
CA ALA A 180 24.09 2.87 -5.77
C ALA A 180 24.68 1.54 -6.26
N PHE A 181 24.17 0.43 -5.75
CA PHE A 181 24.65 -0.91 -6.12
C PHE A 181 23.96 -1.48 -7.36
N GLU A 182 22.75 -1.04 -7.68
CA GLU A 182 22.00 -1.50 -8.86
C GLU A 182 22.64 -1.02 -10.18
N ALA A 183 23.28 0.14 -10.20
CA ALA A 183 23.94 0.66 -11.38
C ALA A 183 25.12 -0.22 -11.85
N GLN A 184 25.73 -0.99 -10.95
CA GLN A 184 26.83 -1.88 -11.25
C GLN A 184 26.36 -3.19 -11.90
N GLN A 185 25.13 -3.59 -11.72
CA GLN A 185 24.54 -4.81 -12.32
C GLN A 185 24.10 -4.63 -13.77
N GLN A 186 23.92 -3.39 -14.23
CA GLN A 186 23.40 -3.07 -15.57
C GLN A 186 24.49 -2.73 -16.61
N SER A 187 25.77 -2.82 -16.26
CA SER A 187 26.84 -2.56 -17.23
C SER A 187 27.02 -3.77 -18.17
N PRO A 188 26.89 -3.59 -19.49
CA PRO A 188 27.06 -4.68 -20.46
C PRO A 188 28.46 -5.30 -20.45
N MET A 189 29.49 -4.58 -19.91
CA MET A 189 30.87 -5.02 -19.84
C MET A 189 31.27 -5.74 -18.55
N SER A 190 30.35 -5.81 -17.58
CA SER A 190 30.59 -6.55 -16.36
C SER A 190 29.29 -7.25 -15.99
N PRO A 191 29.12 -8.56 -16.18
CA PRO A 191 28.04 -9.32 -15.55
C PRO A 191 28.35 -9.37 -14.05
N GLY A 192 28.15 -8.21 -13.39
CA GLY A 192 28.59 -7.99 -12.03
C GLY A 192 27.62 -8.61 -11.05
N THR A 193 27.87 -9.85 -10.68
CA THR A 193 27.51 -10.33 -9.35
C THR A 193 28.30 -9.49 -8.35
N LEU A 194 27.57 -8.80 -7.46
CA LEU A 194 28.20 -8.11 -6.33
C LEU A 194 29.13 -9.07 -5.58
N PRO A 195 30.30 -8.60 -5.13
CA PRO A 195 31.15 -9.42 -4.27
C PRO A 195 30.32 -9.99 -3.11
N PRO A 196 30.50 -11.27 -2.75
CA PRO A 196 29.69 -11.93 -1.71
C PRO A 196 29.64 -11.16 -0.39
N GLU A 197 30.74 -10.52 -0.02
CA GLU A 197 30.83 -9.69 1.19
C GLU A 197 29.93 -8.43 1.12
N VAL A 198 29.82 -7.82 -0.06
CA VAL A 198 28.95 -6.66 -0.27
C VAL A 198 27.49 -7.08 -0.27
N ALA A 199 27.18 -8.17 -0.95
CA ALA A 199 25.83 -8.74 -0.96
C ALA A 199 25.37 -9.08 0.47
N ALA A 200 26.21 -9.71 1.28
CA ALA A 200 25.92 -10.03 2.68
C ALA A 200 25.65 -8.79 3.54
N LYS A 201 26.44 -7.70 3.33
CA LYS A 201 26.21 -6.42 4.03
C LYS A 201 24.87 -5.79 3.63
N ILE A 202 24.52 -5.84 2.35
CA ILE A 202 23.22 -5.34 1.86
C ILE A 202 22.08 -6.14 2.51
N ASP A 203 22.16 -7.46 2.50
CA ASP A 203 21.11 -8.33 3.07
C ASP A 203 20.98 -8.13 4.59
N GLN A 204 22.08 -7.97 5.30
CA GLN A 204 22.07 -7.65 6.74
C GLN A 204 21.39 -6.31 7.02
N GLU A 205 21.72 -5.25 6.25
CA GLU A 205 21.12 -3.92 6.45
C GLU A 205 19.62 -3.93 6.10
N VAL A 206 19.20 -4.67 5.06
CA VAL A 206 17.78 -4.88 4.73
C VAL A 206 17.07 -5.55 5.90
N GLN A 207 17.65 -6.60 6.48
CA GLN A 207 17.10 -7.29 7.63
C GLN A 207 17.00 -6.36 8.84
N ASP A 208 18.03 -5.57 9.12
CA ASP A 208 18.06 -4.61 10.23
C ASP A 208 16.97 -3.54 10.09
N ILE A 209 16.79 -2.99 8.88
CA ILE A 209 15.74 -2.01 8.60
C ILE A 209 14.36 -2.63 8.83
N VAL A 210 14.06 -3.79 8.21
CA VAL A 210 12.77 -4.46 8.35
C VAL A 210 12.48 -4.82 9.80
N THR A 211 13.47 -5.34 10.52
CA THR A 211 13.35 -5.68 11.93
C THR A 211 13.07 -4.45 12.79
N SER A 212 13.80 -3.36 12.58
CA SER A 212 13.61 -2.11 13.33
C SER A 212 12.20 -1.54 13.15
N VAL A 213 11.68 -1.58 11.93
CA VAL A 213 10.34 -1.13 11.58
C VAL A 213 9.28 -2.03 12.24
N SER A 214 9.47 -3.34 12.24
CA SER A 214 8.56 -4.31 12.86
C SER A 214 8.44 -4.11 14.38
N TYR A 215 9.55 -3.89 15.08
CA TYR A 215 9.54 -3.66 16.53
C TYR A 215 8.96 -2.31 16.98
N THR A 216 8.90 -1.32 16.11
CA THR A 216 8.33 -0.01 16.45
C THR A 216 6.85 -0.14 16.85
N HIS A 217 6.11 -1.06 16.27
CA HIS A 217 4.71 -1.34 16.63
C HIS A 217 4.55 -1.96 18.01
N LEU A 218 5.42 -2.89 18.38
CA LEU A 218 5.32 -3.61 19.65
C LEU A 218 5.67 -2.70 20.83
N ARG A 219 6.67 -1.81 20.70
CA ARG A 219 7.04 -0.85 21.74
C ARG A 219 6.00 0.22 22.02
N ALA A 220 5.22 0.65 21.02
CA ALA A 220 4.13 1.59 21.24
C ALA A 220 3.03 1.01 22.15
N HIS A 221 2.93 -0.32 22.24
CA HIS A 221 1.97 -1.02 23.09
C HIS A 221 2.47 -1.21 24.53
N GLU A 222 3.78 -1.37 24.73
CA GLU A 222 4.36 -1.56 26.08
C GLU A 222 4.36 -0.26 26.91
N THR A 223 4.38 0.91 26.26
CA THR A 223 4.38 2.23 26.93
C THR A 223 3.00 2.78 27.27
N SER A 224 1.92 2.12 26.86
CA SER A 224 0.54 2.54 27.16
C SER A 224 -0.15 1.69 28.24
N GLY A 225 0.60 0.86 28.95
CA GLY A 225 0.11 -0.08 29.97
C GLY A 225 0.47 0.29 31.43
N ASP A 226 0.88 1.56 31.71
CA ASP A 226 1.07 2.09 33.07
C ASP A 226 0.06 3.19 33.38
#